data_04cdeac19755a38b12f62280713263b2
#
_entry.id   04cdeac19755a38b12f62280713263b2
#
_cell.length_a   1.000
_cell.length_b   1.000
_cell.length_c   1.000
_cell.angle_alpha   90.00
_cell.angle_beta   90.00
_cell.angle_gamma   90.00
#
_symmetry.space_group_name_H-M   'P 1'
#
loop_
_entity.id
_entity.type
_entity.pdbx_description
1 polymer ?
#
loop_
_entity_poly.entity_id
_entity_poly.type
_entity_poly.pdbx_seq_one_letter_code
_entity_poly.pdbx_strand_id
1 'polypeptide(L)'
;MPKFINLNKLLTDTERKKQVICGDIKLLFDTNNILTSLVRRINKDDTHFVMGCAAWFTNERIITALSKLKGVSIICTRDKVAHTKHSKQKYRKLPKHDDIPTVLTIGYGRGRNASLMHHKFLVGMDAKQNPIWVSTGSFNLTKSATSNIENMMIIENPELATSFLKEFQRLFQIAKALSL
;
A
#
# COMPACT_ATOMS: atom_id res chain seq x y z
N MET A 1 13.13 39.05 -1.75
CA MET A 1 11.80 38.54 -1.41
C MET A 1 11.56 37.28 -2.20
N PRO A 2 11.03 36.20 -1.62
CA PRO A 2 10.66 35.01 -2.41
C PRO A 2 9.59 35.43 -3.42
N LYS A 3 9.78 35.07 -4.69
CA LYS A 3 8.77 35.28 -5.73
C LYS A 3 7.59 34.33 -5.42
N PHE A 4 6.41 34.86 -5.20
CA PHE A 4 5.21 34.05 -5.08
C PHE A 4 4.99 33.26 -6.37
N ILE A 5 4.65 31.98 -6.22
CA ILE A 5 4.30 31.12 -7.35
C ILE A 5 2.97 31.63 -7.94
N ASN A 6 2.97 31.90 -9.25
CA ASN A 6 1.74 32.22 -9.95
C ASN A 6 0.96 30.94 -10.22
N LEU A 7 -0.04 30.67 -9.37
CA LEU A 7 -0.88 29.47 -9.46
C LEU A 7 -1.77 29.44 -10.71
N ASN A 8 -1.94 30.56 -11.41
CA ASN A 8 -2.72 30.62 -12.65
C ASN A 8 -1.87 30.25 -13.88
N LYS A 9 -0.56 30.10 -13.72
CA LYS A 9 0.31 29.63 -14.81
C LYS A 9 0.09 28.13 -15.00
N LEU A 10 -0.46 27.73 -16.15
CA LEU A 10 -0.56 26.33 -16.55
C LEU A 10 0.85 25.76 -16.77
N LEU A 11 1.17 24.68 -16.07
CA LEU A 11 2.39 23.92 -16.30
C LEU A 11 2.19 23.02 -17.53
N THR A 12 3.16 23.00 -18.43
CA THR A 12 3.20 22.02 -19.50
C THR A 12 3.57 20.63 -18.96
N ASP A 13 3.24 19.57 -19.68
CA ASP A 13 3.62 18.19 -19.29
C ASP A 13 5.14 18.01 -19.17
N THR A 14 5.93 18.83 -19.88
CA THR A 14 7.39 18.82 -19.80
C THR A 14 7.92 19.49 -18.52
N GLU A 15 7.21 20.46 -17.98
CA GLU A 15 7.56 21.13 -16.70
C GLU A 15 7.14 20.30 -15.49
N ARG A 16 6.10 19.47 -15.64
CA ARG A 16 5.62 18.58 -14.59
C ARG A 16 6.45 17.31 -14.51
N LYS A 17 7.21 17.14 -13.46
CA LYS A 17 7.90 15.87 -13.21
C LYS A 17 6.89 14.81 -12.77
N LYS A 18 6.73 13.75 -13.58
CA LYS A 18 5.87 12.59 -13.25
C LYS A 18 6.45 11.71 -12.15
N GLN A 19 7.79 11.78 -11.99
CA GLN A 19 8.52 11.15 -10.88
C GLN A 19 9.74 11.97 -10.49
N VAL A 20 10.14 11.86 -9.23
CA VAL A 20 11.37 12.43 -8.67
C VAL A 20 12.10 11.35 -7.89
N ILE A 21 13.41 11.25 -8.02
CA ILE A 21 14.26 10.37 -7.22
C ILE A 21 15.18 11.26 -6.40
N CYS A 22 15.20 11.07 -5.08
CA CYS A 22 16.05 11.80 -4.16
C CYS A 22 16.58 10.80 -3.12
N GLY A 23 17.86 10.43 -3.26
CA GLY A 23 18.48 9.39 -2.45
C GLY A 23 17.72 8.08 -2.55
N ASP A 24 17.28 7.57 -1.42
CA ASP A 24 16.49 6.34 -1.26
C ASP A 24 14.97 6.51 -1.48
N ILE A 25 14.53 7.72 -1.87
CA ILE A 25 13.12 8.05 -2.07
C ILE A 25 12.80 8.18 -3.57
N LYS A 26 11.81 7.44 -4.02
CA LYS A 26 11.18 7.60 -5.32
C LYS A 26 9.77 8.14 -5.14
N LEU A 27 9.54 9.40 -5.51
CA LEU A 27 8.24 10.07 -5.49
C LEU A 27 7.58 9.99 -6.86
N LEU A 28 6.31 9.63 -6.91
CA LEU A 28 5.53 9.33 -8.11
C LEU A 28 4.20 10.09 -8.08
N PHE A 29 3.82 10.71 -9.21
CA PHE A 29 2.57 11.46 -9.39
C PHE A 29 1.70 10.95 -10.55
N ASP A 30 2.23 10.05 -11.38
CA ASP A 30 1.49 9.43 -12.48
C ASP A 30 1.04 8.03 -12.07
N THR A 31 -0.27 7.76 -12.15
CA THR A 31 -0.86 6.53 -11.64
C THR A 31 -0.39 5.26 -12.35
N ASN A 32 -0.08 5.34 -13.65
CA ASN A 32 0.52 4.22 -14.37
C ASN A 32 1.95 3.95 -13.91
N ASN A 33 2.71 5.03 -13.65
CA ASN A 33 4.06 4.92 -13.07
C ASN A 33 4.01 4.41 -11.63
N ILE A 34 3.02 4.82 -10.83
CA ILE A 34 2.79 4.32 -9.47
C ILE A 34 2.60 2.81 -9.50
N LEU A 35 1.59 2.33 -10.24
CA LEU A 35 1.28 0.91 -10.31
C LEU A 35 2.47 0.08 -10.83
N THR A 36 3.10 0.53 -11.91
CA THR A 36 4.24 -0.16 -12.52
C THR A 36 5.44 -0.20 -11.58
N SER A 37 5.75 0.91 -10.90
CA SER A 37 6.87 0.99 -9.95
C SER A 37 6.62 0.13 -8.72
N LEU A 38 5.41 0.14 -8.18
CA LEU A 38 5.04 -0.69 -7.03
C LEU A 38 5.14 -2.18 -7.37
N VAL A 39 4.54 -2.61 -8.48
CA VAL A 39 4.62 -4.01 -8.94
C VAL A 39 6.07 -4.43 -9.20
N ARG A 40 6.89 -3.56 -9.80
CA ARG A 40 8.32 -3.82 -10.01
C ARG A 40 9.05 -3.97 -8.68
N ARG A 41 8.74 -3.12 -7.69
CA ARG A 41 9.39 -3.20 -6.37
C ARG A 41 9.02 -4.47 -5.63
N ILE A 42 7.75 -4.88 -5.67
CA ILE A 42 7.30 -6.14 -5.08
C ILE A 42 8.01 -7.35 -5.72
N ASN A 43 8.23 -7.33 -7.04
CA ASN A 43 8.84 -8.43 -7.78
C ASN A 43 10.39 -8.41 -7.77
N LYS A 44 11.06 -7.52 -7.01
CA LYS A 44 12.52 -7.62 -6.85
C LYS A 44 12.89 -8.85 -6.02
N ASP A 45 14.02 -9.46 -6.35
CA ASP A 45 14.51 -10.70 -5.73
C ASP A 45 14.79 -10.55 -4.23
N ASP A 46 15.00 -9.34 -3.74
CA ASP A 46 15.20 -9.03 -2.32
C ASP A 46 13.90 -8.99 -1.49
N THR A 47 12.72 -8.93 -2.15
CA THR A 47 11.42 -8.89 -1.48
C THR A 47 10.84 -10.29 -1.33
N HIS A 48 10.77 -10.78 -0.11
CA HIS A 48 10.24 -12.11 0.19
C HIS A 48 8.89 -12.06 0.92
N PHE A 49 8.66 -11.04 1.73
CA PHE A 49 7.41 -10.84 2.47
C PHE A 49 6.90 -9.43 2.30
N VAL A 50 5.59 -9.26 2.36
CA VAL A 50 4.95 -7.94 2.37
C VAL A 50 3.85 -7.91 3.42
N MET A 51 3.92 -6.90 4.30
CA MET A 51 2.88 -6.55 5.25
C MET A 51 2.43 -5.11 5.03
N GLY A 52 1.15 -4.82 5.27
CA GLY A 52 0.71 -3.44 5.08
C GLY A 52 -0.77 -3.19 5.34
N CYS A 53 -1.12 -1.94 5.15
CA CYS A 53 -2.48 -1.45 5.29
C CYS A 53 -2.95 -0.86 3.96
N ALA A 54 -4.14 -1.25 3.54
CA ALA A 54 -4.76 -0.73 2.33
C ALA A 54 -6.25 -0.52 2.59
N ALA A 55 -6.70 0.73 2.60
CA ALA A 55 -8.12 1.02 2.82
C ALA A 55 -9.00 0.13 1.91
N TRP A 56 -8.64 0.03 0.64
CA TRP A 56 -9.25 -0.90 -0.33
C TRP A 56 -8.19 -1.63 -1.13
N PHE A 57 -8.37 -2.95 -1.29
CA PHE A 57 -7.38 -3.84 -1.89
C PHE A 57 -8.06 -4.77 -2.91
N THR A 58 -8.07 -4.38 -4.18
CA THR A 58 -8.75 -5.14 -5.25
C THR A 58 -7.98 -5.17 -6.59
N ASN A 59 -6.82 -4.51 -6.69
CA ASN A 59 -6.04 -4.45 -7.93
C ASN A 59 -5.37 -5.79 -8.23
N GLU A 60 -5.74 -6.40 -9.35
CA GLU A 60 -5.26 -7.74 -9.73
C GLU A 60 -3.76 -7.81 -10.02
N ARG A 61 -3.17 -6.75 -10.60
CA ARG A 61 -1.73 -6.73 -10.88
C ARG A 61 -0.91 -6.76 -9.59
N ILE A 62 -1.38 -6.02 -8.55
CA ILE A 62 -0.74 -6.01 -7.23
C ILE A 62 -0.94 -7.36 -6.55
N ILE A 63 -2.16 -7.91 -6.56
CA ILE A 63 -2.46 -9.23 -5.96
C ILE A 63 -1.61 -10.32 -6.63
N THR A 64 -1.48 -10.28 -7.97
CA THR A 64 -0.64 -11.23 -8.72
C THR A 64 0.86 -11.08 -8.38
N ALA A 65 1.35 -9.86 -8.17
CA ALA A 65 2.73 -9.66 -7.72
C ALA A 65 2.94 -10.22 -6.31
N LEU A 66 2.03 -9.91 -5.39
CA LEU A 66 2.08 -10.38 -4.01
C LEU A 66 1.93 -11.91 -3.89
N SER A 67 1.18 -12.56 -4.80
CA SER A 67 0.98 -14.02 -4.76
C SER A 67 2.24 -14.84 -5.05
N LYS A 68 3.31 -14.20 -5.51
CA LYS A 68 4.61 -14.85 -5.79
C LYS A 68 5.56 -14.82 -4.59
N LEU A 69 5.22 -14.10 -3.54
CA LEU A 69 6.06 -13.97 -2.35
C LEU A 69 5.95 -15.17 -1.42
N LYS A 70 6.80 -15.23 -0.39
CA LYS A 70 6.75 -16.26 0.65
C LYS A 70 5.63 -16.05 1.67
N GLY A 71 5.24 -14.79 1.91
CA GLY A 71 4.16 -14.47 2.84
C GLY A 71 3.64 -13.05 2.66
N VAL A 72 2.34 -12.88 2.89
CA VAL A 72 1.62 -11.60 2.76
C VAL A 72 0.59 -11.45 3.87
N SER A 73 0.53 -10.26 4.48
CA SER A 73 -0.57 -9.89 5.38
C SER A 73 -0.99 -8.44 5.17
N ILE A 74 -2.24 -8.23 4.81
CA ILE A 74 -2.81 -6.92 4.51
C ILE A 74 -4.00 -6.64 5.40
N ILE A 75 -4.01 -5.47 6.05
CA ILE A 75 -5.16 -4.99 6.81
C ILE A 75 -5.95 -4.03 5.94
N CYS A 76 -7.24 -4.33 5.75
CA CYS A 76 -8.17 -3.52 4.96
C CYS A 76 -9.22 -2.85 5.84
N THR A 77 -9.90 -1.84 5.30
CA THR A 77 -11.12 -1.32 5.91
C THR A 77 -12.21 -2.39 5.93
N ARG A 78 -12.93 -2.50 7.05
CA ARG A 78 -14.12 -3.35 7.16
C ARG A 78 -15.31 -2.70 6.45
N ASP A 79 -15.45 -2.98 5.17
CA ASP A 79 -16.58 -2.51 4.36
C ASP A 79 -17.13 -3.64 3.47
N LYS A 80 -18.16 -3.32 2.68
CA LYS A 80 -18.78 -4.30 1.77
C LYS A 80 -17.78 -4.79 0.70
N VAL A 81 -16.82 -3.96 0.29
CA VAL A 81 -15.87 -4.28 -0.80
C VAL A 81 -14.89 -5.38 -0.36
N ALA A 82 -14.35 -5.27 0.86
CA ALA A 82 -13.44 -6.28 1.41
C ALA A 82 -14.11 -7.65 1.62
N HIS A 83 -15.42 -7.66 1.82
CA HIS A 83 -16.19 -8.87 2.13
C HIS A 83 -16.95 -9.47 0.94
N THR A 84 -16.84 -8.93 -0.27
CA THR A 84 -17.47 -9.53 -1.45
C THR A 84 -16.92 -10.92 -1.73
N LYS A 85 -17.77 -11.82 -2.26
CA LYS A 85 -17.34 -13.14 -2.73
C LYS A 85 -16.16 -13.06 -3.70
N HIS A 86 -16.17 -12.07 -4.58
CA HIS A 86 -15.12 -11.81 -5.57
C HIS A 86 -13.80 -11.39 -4.92
N SER A 87 -13.79 -10.46 -3.95
CA SER A 87 -12.59 -10.07 -3.21
C SER A 87 -12.00 -11.24 -2.42
N LYS A 88 -12.83 -12.01 -1.71
CA LYS A 88 -12.39 -13.20 -0.97
C LYS A 88 -11.75 -14.25 -1.88
N GLN A 89 -12.28 -14.44 -3.10
CA GLN A 89 -11.69 -15.36 -4.08
C GLN A 89 -10.31 -14.90 -4.58
N LYS A 90 -10.11 -13.60 -4.76
CA LYS A 90 -8.80 -13.04 -5.12
C LYS A 90 -7.79 -13.23 -4.00
N TYR A 91 -8.18 -13.00 -2.75
CA TYR A 91 -7.28 -13.11 -1.59
C TYR A 91 -6.80 -14.54 -1.33
N ARG A 92 -7.53 -15.58 -1.78
CA ARG A 92 -7.09 -16.98 -1.72
C ARG A 92 -5.82 -17.28 -2.50
N LYS A 93 -5.43 -16.40 -3.43
CA LYS A 93 -4.19 -16.51 -4.22
C LYS A 93 -2.96 -16.04 -3.44
N LEU A 94 -3.15 -15.31 -2.36
CA LEU A 94 -2.05 -14.78 -1.57
C LEU A 94 -1.44 -15.86 -0.67
N PRO A 95 -0.10 -15.92 -0.56
CA PRO A 95 0.57 -16.91 0.27
C PRO A 95 0.31 -16.65 1.75
N LYS A 96 0.05 -17.70 2.47
CA LYS A 96 0.02 -17.67 3.93
C LYS A 96 1.44 -17.72 4.47
N HIS A 97 1.66 -17.14 5.62
CA HIS A 97 2.90 -17.26 6.36
C HIS A 97 2.57 -17.62 7.80
N ASP A 98 2.89 -18.82 8.18
CA ASP A 98 2.53 -19.43 9.46
C ASP A 98 1.02 -19.23 9.78
N ASP A 99 0.68 -18.92 11.02
CA ASP A 99 -0.69 -18.64 11.47
C ASP A 99 -1.13 -17.17 11.25
N ILE A 100 -0.36 -16.40 10.44
CA ILE A 100 -0.68 -15.00 10.15
C ILE A 100 -1.77 -14.94 9.09
N PRO A 101 -2.94 -14.34 9.40
CA PRO A 101 -3.99 -14.15 8.41
C PRO A 101 -3.55 -13.28 7.25
N THR A 102 -3.83 -13.72 6.03
CA THR A 102 -3.43 -13.01 4.80
C THR A 102 -4.15 -11.69 4.62
N VAL A 103 -5.43 -11.63 5.01
CA VAL A 103 -6.22 -10.39 4.99
C VAL A 103 -7.06 -10.30 6.25
N LEU A 104 -6.91 -9.17 6.93
CA LEU A 104 -7.67 -8.77 8.10
C LEU A 104 -8.45 -7.50 7.80
N THR A 105 -9.45 -7.20 8.62
CA THR A 105 -10.22 -5.96 8.47
C THR A 105 -10.35 -5.21 9.78
N ILE A 106 -10.17 -3.89 9.72
CA ILE A 106 -10.43 -2.95 10.82
C ILE A 106 -11.47 -1.94 10.36
N GLY A 107 -12.26 -1.45 11.28
CA GLY A 107 -13.21 -0.37 11.08
C GLY A 107 -14.43 -0.58 11.96
N TYR A 108 -14.96 0.50 12.43
CA TYR A 108 -16.12 0.49 13.31
C TYR A 108 -17.35 0.93 12.55
N GLY A 109 -18.33 0.09 12.50
CA GLY A 109 -19.73 0.37 12.36
C GLY A 109 -20.18 1.30 11.22
N ARG A 110 -21.49 1.37 11.08
CA ARG A 110 -22.20 2.31 10.23
C ARG A 110 -22.64 3.50 11.09
N GLY A 111 -22.43 4.72 10.61
CA GLY A 111 -22.93 5.93 11.27
C GLY A 111 -21.94 7.10 11.23
N ARG A 112 -22.36 8.26 11.74
CA ARG A 112 -21.60 9.52 11.73
C ARG A 112 -20.25 9.46 12.46
N ASN A 113 -20.04 8.47 13.34
CA ASN A 113 -18.82 8.29 14.14
C ASN A 113 -18.00 7.04 13.74
N ALA A 114 -18.20 6.50 12.54
CA ALA A 114 -17.47 5.35 12.08
C ALA A 114 -16.01 5.71 11.76
N SER A 115 -15.06 5.15 12.50
CA SER A 115 -13.64 5.28 12.19
C SER A 115 -13.29 4.40 10.99
N LEU A 116 -12.66 5.00 9.99
CA LEU A 116 -12.19 4.32 8.79
C LEU A 116 -10.69 4.05 8.92
N MET A 117 -10.25 2.81 8.74
CA MET A 117 -8.84 2.51 8.52
C MET A 117 -8.47 3.00 7.12
N HIS A 118 -7.74 4.11 7.06
CA HIS A 118 -7.49 4.80 5.79
C HIS A 118 -6.01 4.84 5.39
N HIS A 119 -5.16 4.07 6.06
CA HIS A 119 -3.77 3.90 5.66
C HIS A 119 -3.64 3.23 4.29
N LYS A 120 -2.60 3.62 3.57
CA LYS A 120 -2.19 3.03 2.31
C LYS A 120 -0.67 2.93 2.32
N PHE A 121 -0.16 1.82 2.86
CA PHE A 121 1.27 1.53 2.83
C PHE A 121 1.53 0.03 2.72
N LEU A 122 2.63 -0.32 2.10
CA LEU A 122 3.19 -1.68 2.09
C LEU A 122 4.63 -1.62 2.58
N VAL A 123 4.98 -2.54 3.45
CA VAL A 123 6.36 -2.77 3.92
C VAL A 123 6.85 -4.07 3.31
N GLY A 124 7.93 -3.98 2.54
CA GLY A 124 8.61 -5.16 2.01
C GLY A 124 9.76 -5.58 2.90
N MET A 125 9.93 -6.88 3.02
CA MET A 125 10.95 -7.49 3.87
C MET A 125 11.77 -8.53 3.10
N ASP A 126 13.02 -8.69 3.50
CA ASP A 126 13.96 -9.67 2.95
C ASP A 126 13.65 -11.12 3.40
N ALA A 127 14.50 -12.07 2.99
CA ALA A 127 14.36 -13.49 3.35
C ALA A 127 14.48 -13.76 4.85
N LYS A 128 15.11 -12.86 5.60
CA LYS A 128 15.25 -12.93 7.06
C LYS A 128 14.17 -12.15 7.79
N GLN A 129 13.18 -11.62 7.05
CA GLN A 129 12.09 -10.79 7.53
C GLN A 129 12.55 -9.40 8.05
N ASN A 130 13.71 -8.91 7.64
CA ASN A 130 14.11 -7.54 7.93
C ASN A 130 13.35 -6.58 6.99
N PRO A 131 12.73 -5.51 7.51
CA PRO A 131 12.12 -4.47 6.67
C PRO A 131 13.19 -3.78 5.82
N ILE A 132 12.97 -3.67 4.51
CA ILE A 132 13.94 -3.09 3.58
C ILE A 132 13.37 -1.92 2.78
N TRP A 133 12.07 -1.84 2.58
CA TRP A 133 11.43 -0.73 1.90
C TRP A 133 10.00 -0.52 2.39
N VAL A 134 9.48 0.68 2.16
CA VAL A 134 8.08 1.01 2.37
C VAL A 134 7.52 1.81 1.19
N SER A 135 6.27 1.55 0.82
CA SER A 135 5.51 2.44 -0.05
C SER A 135 4.40 3.11 0.74
N THR A 136 4.17 4.41 0.51
CA THR A 136 3.08 5.17 1.15
C THR A 136 2.62 6.31 0.26
N GLY A 137 1.38 6.77 0.45
CA GLY A 137 0.80 7.86 -0.33
C GLY A 137 -0.72 7.84 -0.34
N SER A 138 -1.32 8.53 -1.29
CA SER A 138 -2.79 8.57 -1.45
C SER A 138 -3.33 7.36 -2.22
N PHE A 139 -2.49 6.67 -3.03
CA PHE A 139 -2.89 5.61 -3.96
C PHE A 139 -3.49 4.40 -3.25
N ASN A 140 -4.78 4.16 -3.45
CA ASN A 140 -5.43 2.93 -3.02
C ASN A 140 -5.01 1.75 -3.90
N LEU A 141 -4.90 0.56 -3.33
CA LEU A 141 -4.54 -0.66 -4.05
C LEU A 141 -5.74 -1.24 -4.83
N THR A 142 -6.46 -0.37 -5.57
CA THR A 142 -7.66 -0.73 -6.35
C THR A 142 -7.47 -0.49 -7.84
N LYS A 143 -8.34 -1.10 -8.67
CA LYS A 143 -8.36 -0.81 -10.09
C LYS A 143 -8.78 0.64 -10.36
N SER A 144 -9.77 1.17 -9.64
CA SER A 144 -10.26 2.54 -9.81
C SER A 144 -9.19 3.60 -9.49
N ALA A 145 -8.27 3.32 -8.57
CA ALA A 145 -7.18 4.24 -8.25
C ALA A 145 -6.28 4.54 -9.46
N THR A 146 -6.23 3.66 -10.45
CA THR A 146 -5.44 3.89 -11.68
C THR A 146 -6.00 5.01 -12.57
N SER A 147 -7.23 5.45 -12.32
CA SER A 147 -7.88 6.56 -13.05
C SER A 147 -7.97 7.84 -12.22
N ASN A 148 -7.46 7.84 -10.98
CA ASN A 148 -7.48 9.00 -10.10
C ASN A 148 -6.19 9.84 -10.21
N ILE A 149 -6.22 11.04 -9.65
CA ILE A 149 -5.01 11.84 -9.39
C ILE A 149 -4.47 11.42 -8.03
N GLU A 150 -3.34 10.75 -8.03
CA GLU A 150 -2.75 10.14 -6.84
C GLU A 150 -1.25 10.44 -6.74
N ASN A 151 -0.69 10.21 -5.57
CA ASN A 151 0.74 10.20 -5.35
C ASN A 151 1.17 8.95 -4.57
N MET A 152 2.44 8.59 -4.70
CA MET A 152 3.07 7.53 -3.91
C MET A 152 4.56 7.79 -3.77
N MET A 153 5.10 7.48 -2.63
CA MET A 153 6.53 7.32 -2.40
C MET A 153 6.85 5.84 -2.26
N ILE A 154 7.97 5.43 -2.83
CA ILE A 154 8.66 4.17 -2.52
C ILE A 154 10.00 4.56 -1.90
N ILE A 155 10.25 4.10 -0.69
CA ILE A 155 11.37 4.51 0.16
C ILE A 155 12.19 3.26 0.48
N GLU A 156 13.43 3.21 0.02
CA GLU A 156 14.37 2.11 0.23
C GLU A 156 15.17 2.33 1.52
N ASN A 157 14.48 2.56 2.65
CA ASN A 157 15.07 2.88 3.93
C ASN A 157 14.58 1.91 5.02
N PRO A 158 15.44 1.07 5.60
CA PRO A 158 15.07 0.08 6.60
C PRO A 158 14.51 0.66 7.91
N GLU A 159 14.98 1.83 8.34
CA GLU A 159 14.50 2.47 9.57
C GLU A 159 13.06 2.96 9.42
N LEU A 160 12.77 3.64 8.29
CA LEU A 160 11.41 4.05 7.96
C LEU A 160 10.50 2.84 7.74
N ALA A 161 10.97 1.82 7.02
CA ALA A 161 10.22 0.59 6.81
C ALA A 161 9.88 -0.10 8.14
N THR A 162 10.84 -0.12 9.10
CA THR A 162 10.63 -0.65 10.45
C THR A 162 9.56 0.13 11.21
N SER A 163 9.56 1.45 11.07
CA SER A 163 8.56 2.30 11.73
C SER A 163 7.14 2.01 11.22
N PHE A 164 6.97 1.83 9.91
CA PHE A 164 5.69 1.43 9.32
C PHE A 164 5.29 -0.02 9.69
N LEU A 165 6.27 -0.93 9.83
CA LEU A 165 6.00 -2.29 10.31
C LEU A 165 5.48 -2.30 11.75
N LYS A 166 6.01 -1.46 12.63
CA LYS A 166 5.49 -1.29 14.01
C LYS A 166 4.04 -0.81 14.01
N GLU A 167 3.69 0.14 13.14
CA GLU A 167 2.30 0.58 13.00
C GLU A 167 1.41 -0.55 12.46
N PHE A 168 1.87 -1.32 11.47
CA PHE A 168 1.16 -2.52 11.02
C PHE A 168 0.92 -3.50 12.19
N GLN A 169 1.94 -3.80 12.99
CA GLN A 169 1.84 -4.71 14.14
C GLN A 169 0.81 -4.22 15.16
N ARG A 170 0.79 -2.93 15.47
CA ARG A 170 -0.21 -2.32 16.35
C ARG A 170 -1.63 -2.54 15.83
N LEU A 171 -1.85 -2.25 14.55
CA LEU A 171 -3.15 -2.43 13.89
C LEU A 171 -3.53 -3.91 13.75
N PHE A 172 -2.55 -4.79 13.56
CA PHE A 172 -2.77 -6.24 13.49
C PHE A 172 -3.35 -6.78 14.79
N GLN A 173 -2.86 -6.35 15.94
CA GLN A 173 -3.41 -6.75 17.24
C GLN A 173 -4.87 -6.30 17.40
N ILE A 174 -5.18 -5.07 16.99
CA ILE A 174 -6.56 -4.56 16.99
C ILE A 174 -7.45 -5.40 16.05
N ALA A 175 -6.98 -5.67 14.83
CA ALA A 175 -7.74 -6.46 13.85
C ALA A 175 -8.02 -7.88 14.35
N LYS A 176 -7.03 -8.51 14.99
CA LYS A 176 -7.13 -9.85 15.56
C LYS A 176 -8.17 -9.89 16.69
N ALA A 177 -8.13 -8.93 17.61
CA ALA A 177 -9.10 -8.82 18.70
C ALA A 177 -10.55 -8.61 18.21
N LEU A 178 -10.74 -7.94 17.07
CA LEU A 178 -12.06 -7.71 16.45
C LEU A 178 -12.58 -8.91 15.64
N SER A 179 -11.75 -9.92 15.44
CA SER A 179 -12.07 -11.12 14.63
C SER A 179 -12.46 -12.32 15.49
N LEU A 180 -12.25 -12.20 16.82
CA LEU A 180 -12.70 -13.15 17.84
C LEU A 180 -14.14 -12.83 18.26
#